data_a438baa6b0a0448967b49e22f7c4d705
#
_entry.id   a438baa6b0a0448967b49e22f7c4d705
#
_cell.length_a   1.000
_cell.length_b   1.000
_cell.length_c   1.000
_cell.angle_alpha   90.00
_cell.angle_beta   90.00
_cell.angle_gamma   90.00
#
_symmetry.space_group_name_H-M   'P 1'
#
loop_
_entity.id
_entity.type
_entity.pdbx_description
1 polymer ?
#
loop_
_entity_poly.entity_id
_entity_poly.type
_entity_poly.pdbx_seq_one_letter_code
_entity_poly.pdbx_strand_id
1 'polypeptide(L)'
;VPLIIASTVAENVARRTGLHMRYWFVPLVDDPASPEGLTHRMMQATSLPAMNTGATVGVACWVFAHSILKSANIAGIGWDFGYYSDTPLEETQSWHMLKDDLSMYPRREGHWGEGYTDPTYDFYMQNFLHLLEANDVRVTNCSGAGFLRGERIDCKTLEEWLNGHS
;
A
#
# COMPACT_ATOMS: atom_id res chain seq x y z
N VAL A 1 -9.67 13.81 -15.38
CA VAL A 1 -8.75 13.55 -14.27
C VAL A 1 -7.62 12.67 -14.78
N PRO A 2 -6.34 13.01 -14.55
CA PRO A 2 -5.21 12.14 -14.87
C PRO A 2 -5.28 10.82 -14.11
N LEU A 3 -4.83 9.73 -14.73
CA LEU A 3 -4.77 8.39 -14.15
C LEU A 3 -3.33 7.91 -14.11
N ILE A 4 -2.96 7.29 -13.01
CA ILE A 4 -1.65 6.65 -12.81
C ILE A 4 -1.91 5.16 -12.76
N ILE A 5 -1.26 4.42 -13.65
CA ILE A 5 -1.60 3.03 -13.92
C ILE A 5 -0.34 2.17 -13.90
N ALA A 6 -0.36 1.11 -13.10
CA ALA A 6 0.70 0.10 -13.14
C ALA A 6 0.64 -0.72 -14.43
N SER A 7 1.79 -1.05 -15.00
CA SER A 7 1.88 -1.90 -16.21
C SER A 7 1.32 -3.31 -16.01
N THR A 8 1.14 -3.72 -14.76
CA THR A 8 0.58 -5.02 -14.35
C THR A 8 -0.94 -5.00 -14.16
N VAL A 9 -1.61 -3.87 -14.40
CA VAL A 9 -3.06 -3.78 -14.26
C VAL A 9 -3.78 -4.69 -15.27
N ALA A 10 -4.90 -5.24 -14.87
CA ALA A 10 -5.70 -6.08 -15.76
C ALA A 10 -6.19 -5.29 -16.99
N GLU A 11 -6.18 -5.92 -18.15
CA GLU A 11 -6.51 -5.30 -19.44
C GLU A 11 -7.90 -4.64 -19.45
N ASN A 12 -8.89 -5.27 -18.82
CA ASN A 12 -10.23 -4.72 -18.72
C ASN A 12 -10.29 -3.39 -17.94
N VAL A 13 -9.42 -3.21 -16.93
CA VAL A 13 -9.28 -1.96 -16.20
C VAL A 13 -8.59 -0.92 -17.09
N ALA A 14 -7.48 -1.28 -17.73
CA ALA A 14 -6.77 -0.40 -18.65
C ALA A 14 -7.65 0.11 -19.79
N ARG A 15 -8.54 -0.74 -20.30
CA ARG A 15 -9.50 -0.37 -21.39
C ARG A 15 -10.62 0.55 -20.90
N ARG A 16 -11.08 0.42 -19.65
CA ARG A 16 -12.16 1.24 -19.06
C ARG A 16 -11.76 2.68 -18.78
N THR A 17 -10.48 2.95 -18.66
CA THR A 17 -9.98 4.28 -18.34
C THR A 17 -10.07 5.27 -19.51
N GLY A 18 -10.96 5.06 -20.48
CA GLY A 18 -11.10 5.82 -21.71
C GLY A 18 -10.82 7.30 -21.58
N LEU A 19 -10.28 7.99 -22.50
CA LEU A 19 -10.19 9.45 -22.71
C LEU A 19 -9.32 10.30 -21.80
N HIS A 20 -8.82 9.86 -20.65
CA HIS A 20 -8.01 10.67 -19.74
C HIS A 20 -6.52 10.50 -20.00
N MET A 21 -5.73 11.49 -19.61
CA MET A 21 -4.27 11.37 -19.59
C MET A 21 -3.89 10.19 -18.69
N ARG A 22 -3.09 9.26 -19.22
CA ARG A 22 -2.64 8.08 -18.53
C ARG A 22 -1.14 8.16 -18.33
N TYR A 23 -0.71 8.00 -17.10
CA TYR A 23 0.68 7.87 -16.74
C TYR A 23 0.94 6.44 -16.31
N TRP A 24 1.83 5.76 -17.03
CA TRP A 24 2.13 4.37 -16.79
C TRP A 24 3.46 4.24 -16.02
N PHE A 25 3.55 3.23 -15.18
CA PHE A 25 4.80 2.87 -14.51
C PHE A 25 4.94 1.35 -14.39
N VAL A 26 6.18 0.89 -14.20
CA VAL A 26 6.49 -0.51 -13.86
C VAL A 26 6.57 -0.63 -12.34
N PRO A 27 5.82 -1.54 -11.70
CA PRO A 27 6.03 -1.83 -10.28
C PRO A 27 7.45 -2.35 -10.04
N LEU A 28 8.13 -1.79 -9.05
CA LEU A 28 9.45 -2.25 -8.62
C LEU A 28 9.28 -3.54 -7.83
N VAL A 29 9.75 -4.67 -8.37
CA VAL A 29 9.67 -6.00 -7.74
C VAL A 29 11.04 -6.58 -7.37
N ASP A 30 12.11 -6.07 -8.00
CA ASP A 30 13.49 -6.45 -7.76
C ASP A 30 14.42 -5.27 -8.10
N ASP A 31 15.74 -5.47 -7.99
CA ASP A 31 16.73 -4.43 -8.29
C ASP A 31 16.62 -3.98 -9.76
N PRO A 32 16.21 -2.74 -10.03
CA PRO A 32 16.07 -2.22 -11.39
C PRO A 32 17.42 -2.07 -12.13
N ALA A 33 18.53 -2.10 -11.42
CA ALA A 33 19.87 -2.05 -12.00
C ALA A 33 20.36 -3.44 -12.46
N SER A 34 19.70 -4.52 -11.99
CA SER A 34 20.06 -5.89 -12.38
C SER A 34 19.54 -6.22 -13.79
N PRO A 35 20.37 -6.45 -14.81
CA PRO A 35 19.92 -6.78 -16.16
C PRO A 35 19.06 -8.05 -16.24
N GLU A 36 19.26 -8.99 -15.33
CA GLU A 36 18.51 -10.24 -15.22
C GLU A 36 17.17 -10.06 -14.50
N GLY A 37 17.01 -8.94 -13.79
CA GLY A 37 15.82 -8.64 -12.99
C GLY A 37 14.56 -8.40 -13.83
N LEU A 38 13.41 -8.74 -13.29
CA LEU A 38 12.12 -8.56 -13.95
C LEU A 38 11.84 -7.07 -14.18
N THR A 39 12.09 -6.24 -13.18
CA THR A 39 11.87 -4.78 -13.25
C THR A 39 12.69 -4.18 -14.39
N HIS A 40 13.99 -4.49 -14.46
CA HIS A 40 14.86 -4.02 -15.54
C HIS A 40 14.34 -4.42 -16.93
N ARG A 41 13.99 -5.68 -17.10
CA ARG A 41 13.48 -6.20 -18.38
C ARG A 41 12.16 -5.54 -18.77
N MET A 42 11.25 -5.30 -17.81
CA MET A 42 10.01 -4.59 -18.06
C MET A 42 10.25 -3.12 -18.44
N MET A 43 11.16 -2.43 -17.77
CA MET A 43 11.55 -1.06 -18.11
C MET A 43 12.12 -0.98 -19.52
N GLN A 44 13.00 -1.91 -19.91
CA GLN A 44 13.55 -2.00 -21.25
C GLN A 44 12.48 -2.24 -22.32
N ALA A 45 11.55 -3.18 -22.05
CA ALA A 45 10.51 -3.54 -23.00
C ALA A 45 9.45 -2.43 -23.17
N THR A 46 9.20 -1.62 -22.15
CA THR A 46 8.10 -0.62 -22.15
C THR A 46 8.58 0.82 -22.24
N SER A 47 9.85 1.08 -21.95
CA SER A 47 10.43 2.43 -21.76
C SER A 47 9.73 3.23 -20.64
N LEU A 48 9.09 2.55 -19.69
CA LEU A 48 8.40 3.17 -18.56
C LEU A 48 9.33 3.26 -17.34
N PRO A 49 9.16 4.28 -16.48
CA PRO A 49 9.88 4.35 -15.21
C PRO A 49 9.38 3.29 -14.23
N ALA A 50 10.26 2.80 -13.36
CA ALA A 50 9.86 1.98 -12.23
C ALA A 50 9.45 2.85 -11.02
N MET A 51 8.48 2.36 -10.25
CA MET A 51 8.05 2.97 -8.99
C MET A 51 7.91 1.90 -7.90
N ASN A 52 8.46 2.17 -6.72
CA ASN A 52 8.23 1.32 -5.56
C ASN A 52 6.76 1.42 -5.13
N THR A 53 6.09 0.28 -5.01
CA THR A 53 4.68 0.21 -4.67
C THR A 53 4.44 -0.27 -3.23
N GLY A 54 5.50 -0.67 -2.51
CA GLY A 54 5.39 -1.28 -1.19
C GLY A 54 4.43 -2.48 -1.17
N ALA A 55 4.26 -3.12 -2.34
CA ALA A 55 3.39 -4.26 -2.61
C ALA A 55 1.87 -4.00 -2.52
N THR A 56 1.41 -2.76 -2.27
CA THR A 56 -0.03 -2.41 -2.27
C THR A 56 -0.32 -1.12 -3.00
N VAL A 57 -1.55 -0.98 -3.50
CA VAL A 57 -2.00 0.26 -4.15
C VAL A 57 -1.99 1.45 -3.18
N GLY A 58 -2.33 1.24 -1.91
CA GLY A 58 -2.32 2.30 -0.88
C GLY A 58 -0.92 2.86 -0.66
N VAL A 59 0.09 1.99 -0.54
CA VAL A 59 1.49 2.40 -0.42
C VAL A 59 2.00 3.02 -1.72
N ALA A 60 1.61 2.49 -2.87
CA ALA A 60 1.95 3.10 -4.17
C ALA A 60 1.43 4.53 -4.29
N CYS A 61 0.20 4.80 -3.83
CA CYS A 61 -0.36 6.15 -3.77
C CYS A 61 0.46 7.07 -2.86
N TRP A 62 0.90 6.56 -1.70
CA TRP A 62 1.77 7.33 -0.80
C TRP A 62 3.13 7.63 -1.46
N VAL A 63 3.78 6.63 -2.06
CA VAL A 63 5.06 6.84 -2.78
C VAL A 63 4.90 7.88 -3.87
N PHE A 64 3.81 7.82 -4.62
CA PHE A 64 3.53 8.81 -5.66
C PHE A 64 3.36 10.21 -5.06
N ALA A 65 2.51 10.37 -4.04
CA ALA A 65 2.28 11.64 -3.37
C ALA A 65 3.57 12.22 -2.76
N HIS A 66 4.33 11.40 -2.04
CA HIS A 66 5.56 11.82 -1.39
C HIS A 66 6.70 12.08 -2.38
N SER A 67 7.01 11.09 -3.24
CA SER A 67 8.25 11.10 -4.03
C SER A 67 8.09 11.83 -5.37
N ILE A 68 6.89 11.82 -5.97
CA ILE A 68 6.64 12.43 -7.27
C ILE A 68 6.00 13.82 -7.11
N LEU A 69 4.89 13.90 -6.35
CA LEU A 69 4.20 15.17 -6.12
C LEU A 69 4.86 16.06 -5.06
N LYS A 70 5.81 15.51 -4.28
CA LYS A 70 6.50 16.22 -3.19
C LYS A 70 5.54 16.80 -2.15
N SER A 71 4.44 16.08 -1.88
CA SER A 71 3.48 16.50 -0.86
C SER A 71 4.11 16.42 0.52
N ALA A 72 4.05 17.51 1.28
CA ALA A 72 4.58 17.58 2.64
C ALA A 72 3.64 16.91 3.65
N ASN A 73 2.32 16.97 3.40
CA ASN A 73 1.30 16.45 4.30
C ASN A 73 0.50 15.38 3.58
N ILE A 74 0.60 14.14 4.07
CA ILE A 74 -0.08 12.99 3.51
C ILE A 74 -0.80 12.26 4.64
N ALA A 75 -2.11 12.09 4.48
CA ALA A 75 -2.92 11.22 5.33
C ALA A 75 -3.46 10.05 4.53
N GLY A 76 -3.43 8.87 5.13
CA GLY A 76 -4.00 7.65 4.55
C GLY A 76 -5.28 7.23 5.26
N ILE A 77 -6.21 6.71 4.49
CA ILE A 77 -7.46 6.10 4.97
C ILE A 77 -7.51 4.69 4.38
N GLY A 78 -7.93 3.70 5.18
CA GLY A 78 -7.96 2.31 4.76
C GLY A 78 -6.59 1.64 4.76
N TRP A 79 -5.65 2.13 5.57
CA TRP A 79 -4.36 1.47 5.82
C TRP A 79 -4.45 0.55 7.04
N ASP A 80 -5.39 -0.38 6.98
CA ASP A 80 -5.72 -1.24 8.11
C ASP A 80 -4.69 -2.37 8.29
N PHE A 81 -4.19 -2.93 7.21
CA PHE A 81 -3.24 -4.05 7.18
C PHE A 81 -3.69 -5.24 8.03
N GLY A 82 -4.98 -5.52 8.00
CA GLY A 82 -5.58 -6.62 8.73
C GLY A 82 -7.09 -6.63 8.61
N TYR A 83 -7.70 -7.44 9.46
CA TYR A 83 -9.13 -7.72 9.47
C TYR A 83 -9.73 -7.45 10.85
N TYR A 84 -11.01 -7.11 10.91
CA TYR A 84 -11.75 -7.01 12.16
C TYR A 84 -11.86 -8.38 12.82
N SER A 85 -12.05 -8.39 14.14
CA SER A 85 -12.13 -9.64 14.93
C SER A 85 -13.30 -10.54 14.54
N ASP A 86 -14.33 -10.00 13.95
CA ASP A 86 -15.56 -10.66 13.47
C ASP A 86 -15.56 -10.96 11.96
N THR A 87 -14.53 -10.57 11.22
CA THR A 87 -14.40 -10.93 9.80
C THR A 87 -14.21 -12.44 9.67
N PRO A 88 -15.04 -13.15 8.87
CA PRO A 88 -14.84 -14.58 8.62
C PRO A 88 -13.50 -14.83 7.93
N LEU A 89 -12.80 -15.90 8.31
CA LEU A 89 -11.49 -16.23 7.70
C LEU A 89 -11.60 -16.50 6.20
N GLU A 90 -12.72 -17.03 5.75
CA GLU A 90 -13.04 -17.29 4.35
C GLU A 90 -13.06 -16.03 3.48
N GLU A 91 -13.23 -14.86 4.10
CA GLU A 91 -13.24 -13.56 3.42
C GLU A 91 -11.85 -12.94 3.34
N THR A 92 -10.84 -13.55 3.97
CA THR A 92 -9.47 -13.05 3.89
C THR A 92 -8.83 -13.32 2.54
N GLN A 93 -7.95 -12.42 2.09
CA GLN A 93 -7.26 -12.59 0.81
C GLN A 93 -6.36 -13.83 0.77
N SER A 94 -5.89 -14.30 1.90
CA SER A 94 -4.98 -15.45 2.00
C SER A 94 -5.69 -16.78 2.22
N TRP A 95 -7.01 -16.79 2.42
CA TRP A 95 -7.78 -17.98 2.76
C TRP A 95 -7.55 -19.17 1.81
N HIS A 96 -7.58 -18.94 0.51
CA HIS A 96 -7.42 -19.99 -0.49
C HIS A 96 -6.04 -20.68 -0.43
N MET A 97 -5.03 -20.04 0.18
CA MET A 97 -3.69 -20.60 0.38
C MET A 97 -3.53 -21.19 1.77
N LEU A 98 -4.02 -20.53 2.80
CA LEU A 98 -3.78 -20.83 4.20
C LEU A 98 -4.91 -21.66 4.82
N LYS A 99 -6.12 -21.54 4.26
CA LYS A 99 -7.34 -22.23 4.75
C LYS A 99 -7.50 -22.07 6.28
N ASP A 100 -7.65 -23.17 6.98
CA ASP A 100 -7.93 -23.27 8.41
C ASP A 100 -6.66 -23.36 9.29
N ASP A 101 -5.50 -23.04 8.74
CA ASP A 101 -4.31 -22.89 9.58
C ASP A 101 -4.39 -21.60 10.41
N LEU A 102 -5.06 -21.70 11.56
CA LEU A 102 -5.29 -20.58 12.47
C LEU A 102 -4.00 -19.93 12.99
N SER A 103 -2.89 -20.66 12.96
CA SER A 103 -1.59 -20.11 13.37
C SER A 103 -1.09 -19.00 12.47
N MET A 104 -1.60 -18.95 11.24
CA MET A 104 -1.27 -17.94 10.22
C MET A 104 -2.12 -16.67 10.35
N TYR A 105 -3.07 -16.62 11.29
CA TYR A 105 -3.94 -15.48 11.53
C TYR A 105 -3.80 -14.96 12.98
N PRO A 106 -2.61 -14.45 13.35
CA PRO A 106 -2.39 -13.99 14.72
C PRO A 106 -3.31 -12.82 15.07
N ARG A 107 -3.98 -12.95 16.23
CA ARG A 107 -4.74 -11.86 16.80
C ARG A 107 -3.81 -10.80 17.38
N ARG A 108 -4.17 -9.55 17.16
CA ARG A 108 -3.41 -8.37 17.64
C ARG A 108 -4.36 -7.29 18.10
N GLU A 109 -3.90 -6.47 19.02
CA GLU A 109 -4.56 -5.22 19.36
C GLU A 109 -4.15 -4.14 18.36
N GLY A 110 -5.11 -3.61 17.65
CA GLY A 110 -4.95 -2.51 16.69
C GLY A 110 -5.17 -1.15 17.34
N HIS A 111 -5.20 -0.10 16.53
CA HIS A 111 -5.42 1.25 17.02
C HIS A 111 -6.85 1.46 17.57
N TRP A 112 -7.83 0.81 16.96
CA TRP A 112 -9.26 0.94 17.30
C TRP A 112 -9.90 -0.36 17.81
N GLY A 113 -9.11 -1.29 18.33
CA GLY A 113 -9.63 -2.53 18.89
C GLY A 113 -8.87 -3.77 18.43
N GLU A 114 -9.36 -4.92 18.87
CA GLU A 114 -8.78 -6.22 18.54
C GLU A 114 -9.16 -6.66 17.13
N GLY A 115 -8.23 -7.29 16.44
CA GLY A 115 -8.42 -7.89 15.15
C GLY A 115 -7.38 -8.97 14.88
N TYR A 116 -7.20 -9.32 13.63
CA TYR A 116 -6.16 -10.25 13.22
C TYR A 116 -5.56 -9.87 11.86
N THR A 117 -4.38 -10.36 11.61
CA THR A 117 -3.67 -10.16 10.33
C THR A 117 -3.34 -11.51 9.71
N ASP A 118 -2.87 -11.49 8.48
CA ASP A 118 -2.29 -12.65 7.80
C ASP A 118 -0.86 -12.32 7.33
N PRO A 119 -0.06 -13.29 6.87
CA PRO A 119 1.30 -13.06 6.42
C PRO A 119 1.41 -12.04 5.29
N THR A 120 0.39 -11.92 4.45
CA THR A 120 0.37 -10.99 3.32
C THR A 120 0.23 -9.56 3.80
N TYR A 121 -0.73 -9.29 4.67
CA TYR A 121 -0.89 -7.95 5.25
C TYR A 121 0.26 -7.56 6.17
N ASP A 122 0.81 -8.53 6.94
CA ASP A 122 2.00 -8.26 7.75
C ASP A 122 3.20 -7.87 6.86
N PHE A 123 3.42 -8.59 5.76
CA PHE A 123 4.44 -8.25 4.78
C PHE A 123 4.23 -6.84 4.17
N TYR A 124 3.00 -6.48 3.81
CA TYR A 124 2.71 -5.15 3.27
C TYR A 124 2.96 -4.04 4.28
N MET A 125 2.55 -4.25 5.53
CA MET A 125 2.77 -3.30 6.61
C MET A 125 4.26 -3.10 6.87
N GLN A 126 5.05 -4.18 6.96
CA GLN A 126 6.49 -4.11 7.18
C GLN A 126 7.20 -3.37 6.04
N ASN A 127 6.83 -3.63 4.79
CA ASN A 127 7.38 -2.90 3.64
C ASN A 127 7.07 -1.40 3.74
N PHE A 128 5.88 -1.02 4.16
CA PHE A 128 5.53 0.39 4.31
C PHE A 128 6.32 1.05 5.45
N LEU A 129 6.41 0.42 6.61
CA LEU A 129 7.21 0.92 7.74
C LEU A 129 8.68 1.09 7.34
N HIS A 130 9.24 0.13 6.62
CA HIS A 130 10.60 0.22 6.10
C HIS A 130 10.79 1.39 5.12
N LEU A 131 9.81 1.63 4.25
CA LEU A 131 9.85 2.80 3.35
C LEU A 131 9.83 4.13 4.11
N LEU A 132 9.03 4.24 5.17
CA LEU A 132 8.98 5.43 6.01
C LEU A 132 10.32 5.66 6.73
N GLU A 133 10.92 4.59 7.24
CA GLU A 133 12.22 4.64 7.89
C GLU A 133 13.34 5.04 6.92
N ALA A 134 13.41 4.39 5.75
CA ALA A 134 14.44 4.64 4.74
C ALA A 134 14.39 6.06 4.18
N ASN A 135 13.24 6.72 4.18
CA ASN A 135 13.06 8.09 3.71
C ASN A 135 13.03 9.12 4.83
N ASP A 136 13.18 8.70 6.09
CA ASP A 136 13.10 9.55 7.30
C ASP A 136 11.84 10.41 7.35
N VAL A 137 10.69 9.83 7.02
CA VAL A 137 9.41 10.54 6.97
C VAL A 137 8.39 9.99 7.96
N ARG A 138 7.44 10.84 8.31
CA ARG A 138 6.26 10.50 9.11
C ARG A 138 5.02 10.58 8.22
N VAL A 139 3.99 9.85 8.62
CA VAL A 139 2.71 9.82 7.91
C VAL A 139 1.56 9.82 8.91
N THR A 140 0.43 10.40 8.52
CA THR A 140 -0.78 10.34 9.33
C THR A 140 -1.65 9.18 8.85
N ASN A 141 -2.02 8.29 9.77
CA ASN A 141 -2.99 7.24 9.56
C ASN A 141 -4.35 7.69 10.10
N CYS A 142 -5.29 7.94 9.18
CA CYS A 142 -6.67 8.30 9.48
C CYS A 142 -7.63 7.12 9.30
N SER A 143 -7.12 5.89 9.24
CA SER A 143 -7.95 4.69 9.18
C SER A 143 -8.72 4.51 10.49
N GLY A 144 -9.98 4.11 10.40
CA GLY A 144 -10.83 3.85 11.56
C GLY A 144 -10.54 2.52 12.27
N ALA A 145 -9.56 1.75 11.79
CA ALA A 145 -9.15 0.46 12.36
C ALA A 145 -7.73 0.12 11.94
N GLY A 146 -7.28 -1.10 12.28
CA GLY A 146 -6.06 -1.69 11.74
C GLY A 146 -4.84 -1.59 12.65
N PHE A 147 -3.72 -2.05 12.11
CA PHE A 147 -2.49 -2.31 12.84
C PHE A 147 -1.35 -1.35 12.52
N LEU A 148 -1.53 -0.46 11.55
CA LEU A 148 -0.50 0.50 11.16
C LEU A 148 -0.30 1.55 12.26
N ARG A 149 0.74 1.36 13.08
CA ARG A 149 1.15 2.24 14.17
C ARG A 149 2.67 2.15 14.39
N GLY A 150 3.24 3.14 15.04
CA GLY A 150 4.67 3.18 15.35
C GLY A 150 5.18 4.60 15.49
N GLU A 151 6.46 4.77 15.74
CA GLU A 151 7.06 6.09 15.98
C GLU A 151 6.90 7.07 14.81
N ARG A 152 6.77 6.54 13.58
CA ARG A 152 6.60 7.34 12.35
C ARG A 152 5.15 7.47 11.90
N ILE A 153 4.22 6.91 12.67
CA ILE A 153 2.79 6.91 12.34
C ILE A 153 2.06 7.78 13.36
N ASP A 154 1.46 8.84 12.87
CA ASP A 154 0.59 9.71 13.65
C ASP A 154 -0.87 9.29 13.40
N CYS A 155 -1.48 8.64 14.39
CA CYS A 155 -2.87 8.17 14.28
C CYS A 155 -3.83 9.27 14.73
N LYS A 156 -4.70 9.71 13.82
CA LYS A 156 -5.70 10.77 14.04
C LYS A 156 -6.99 10.43 13.30
N THR A 157 -8.08 11.05 13.71
CA THR A 157 -9.26 11.08 12.85
C THR A 157 -9.02 11.98 11.64
N LEU A 158 -9.76 11.73 10.56
CA LEU A 158 -9.69 12.60 9.38
C LEU A 158 -10.07 14.05 9.71
N GLU A 159 -11.05 14.22 10.60
CA GLU A 159 -11.49 15.54 11.05
C GLU A 159 -10.37 16.31 11.78
N GLU A 160 -9.69 15.66 12.72
CA GLU A 160 -8.54 16.26 13.42
C GLU A 160 -7.43 16.64 12.46
N TRP A 161 -7.15 15.78 11.47
CA TRP A 161 -6.14 16.07 10.46
C TRP A 161 -6.50 17.27 9.59
N LEU A 162 -7.75 17.34 9.12
CA LEU A 162 -8.23 18.45 8.30
C LEU A 162 -8.20 19.77 9.07
N ASN A 163 -8.65 19.77 10.34
CA ASN A 163 -8.65 20.97 11.18
C ASN A 163 -7.24 21.47 11.53
N GLY A 164 -6.27 20.59 11.56
CA GLY A 164 -4.87 20.96 11.80
C GLY A 164 -4.13 21.52 10.58
N HIS A 165 -4.75 21.49 9.40
CA HIS A 165 -4.16 21.95 8.13
C HIS A 165 -4.98 23.05 7.42
N SER A 166 -5.95 23.63 8.12
CA SER A 166 -6.83 24.72 7.65
C SER A 166 -6.18 26.10 7.79
#